data_31d257e35eeaa59e9091360d38ea9345
#
_entry.id   31d257e35eeaa59e9091360d38ea9345
#
_cell.length_a   1.000
_cell.length_b   1.000
_cell.length_c   1.000
_cell.angle_alpha   90.00
_cell.angle_beta   90.00
_cell.angle_gamma   90.00
#
_symmetry.space_group_name_H-M   'P 1'
#
loop_
_entity.id
_entity.type
_entity.pdbx_description
1 polymer ?
#
loop_
_entity_poly.entity_id
_entity_poly.type
_entity_poly.pdbx_seq_one_letter_code
_entity_poly.pdbx_strand_id
1 'polypeptide(L)'
;SGALMVEQVVEITRNFLRHVLGADATVLLSNNVGELHAVVGRESTRLQIEPRLAEMAFSSGAPVECGSLGGAGFAMLYLPLKAPMRVRGVVAVAPVDGDAYELLAQRQRLETMASLVAIAVERVHYVDVAQRTQVQMVSERLRSSILSALSHDLRTPLTSLVGLADSLTISRPPLGAVALETASAIRDQAERMAGLVGNLLDMARLHAGDVTLQKEWQPIEEVIGSSIKLLGRALAEHPVKVSLAKGLPLVEFDAVLIERVFCNLLENAAKYSPPGAGVGIDVASRDGLLEVIVSDNGKGFAPANGSAVFEMFVRGEAESSTPGVGLGLAICSAIVEAHGGSISAANGEHGGARVTFTLPLGNPPSIEEEALSPEEHTR
;
A
#
# COMPACT_ATOMS: atom_id res chain seq x y z
N SER A 1 2.17 5.47 26.56
CA SER A 1 2.89 4.75 25.51
C SER A 1 3.45 3.44 26.09
N GLY A 2 3.56 2.41 25.26
CA GLY A 2 4.03 1.08 25.66
C GLY A 2 5.40 1.10 26.35
N ALA A 3 6.31 1.98 25.96
CA ALA A 3 7.63 2.14 26.55
C ALA A 3 7.54 2.51 28.04
N LEU A 4 6.71 3.46 28.42
CA LEU A 4 6.49 3.86 29.82
C LEU A 4 5.93 2.71 30.69
N MET A 5 5.04 1.90 30.13
CA MET A 5 4.50 0.72 30.83
C MET A 5 5.54 -0.37 31.01
N VAL A 6 6.41 -0.58 30.02
CA VAL A 6 7.54 -1.52 30.13
C VAL A 6 8.53 -1.05 31.20
N GLU A 7 8.89 0.23 31.23
CA GLU A 7 9.74 0.81 32.26
C GLU A 7 9.15 0.60 33.66
N GLN A 8 7.84 0.77 33.83
CA GLN A 8 7.15 0.50 35.09
C GLN A 8 7.24 -0.97 35.53
N VAL A 9 7.02 -1.90 34.57
CA VAL A 9 7.17 -3.35 34.85
C VAL A 9 8.59 -3.66 35.30
N VAL A 10 9.59 -3.11 34.63
CA VAL A 10 11.00 -3.29 34.96
C VAL A 10 11.34 -2.71 36.34
N GLU A 11 10.83 -1.52 36.65
CA GLU A 11 11.05 -0.87 37.95
C GLU A 11 10.42 -1.65 39.11
N ILE A 12 9.19 -2.12 38.96
CA ILE A 12 8.49 -2.98 39.92
C ILE A 12 9.29 -4.28 40.12
N THR A 13 9.76 -4.89 39.04
CA THR A 13 10.55 -6.12 39.08
C THR A 13 11.84 -5.93 39.89
N ARG A 14 12.58 -4.86 39.62
CA ARG A 14 13.84 -4.53 40.32
C ARG A 14 13.60 -4.27 41.80
N ASN A 15 12.58 -3.48 42.11
CA ASN A 15 12.24 -3.17 43.50
C ASN A 15 11.84 -4.43 44.28
N PHE A 16 11.06 -5.31 43.67
CA PHE A 16 10.71 -6.60 44.27
C PHE A 16 11.96 -7.46 44.53
N LEU A 17 12.83 -7.63 43.52
CA LEU A 17 14.07 -8.42 43.67
C LEU A 17 14.95 -7.88 44.77
N ARG A 18 15.13 -6.56 44.83
CA ARG A 18 16.00 -5.92 45.82
C ARG A 18 15.46 -6.05 47.24
N HIS A 19 14.16 -5.80 47.45
CA HIS A 19 13.59 -5.73 48.80
C HIS A 19 13.16 -7.10 49.34
N VAL A 20 12.77 -8.04 48.46
CA VAL A 20 12.22 -9.33 48.86
C VAL A 20 13.26 -10.45 48.77
N LEU A 21 14.12 -10.39 47.76
CA LEU A 21 15.10 -11.46 47.49
C LEU A 21 16.56 -11.03 47.71
N GLY A 22 16.82 -9.79 48.15
CA GLY A 22 18.16 -9.29 48.40
C GLY A 22 19.04 -9.29 47.12
N ALA A 23 18.45 -9.11 45.96
CA ALA A 23 19.15 -9.24 44.69
C ALA A 23 18.97 -8.00 43.81
N ASP A 24 20.06 -7.52 43.23
CA ASP A 24 19.99 -6.49 42.16
C ASP A 24 19.73 -7.14 40.81
N ALA A 25 19.00 -6.43 39.96
CA ALA A 25 18.65 -6.94 38.67
C ALA A 25 18.74 -5.90 37.54
N THR A 26 19.09 -6.38 36.36
CA THR A 26 18.96 -5.62 35.12
C THR A 26 18.13 -6.42 34.09
N VAL A 27 17.14 -5.78 33.54
CA VAL A 27 16.26 -6.38 32.50
C VAL A 27 16.76 -5.95 31.11
N LEU A 28 17.01 -6.94 30.29
CA LEU A 28 17.39 -6.80 28.90
C LEU A 28 16.20 -7.23 28.05
N LEU A 29 15.69 -6.37 27.17
CA LEU A 29 14.60 -6.72 26.28
C LEU A 29 15.09 -6.79 24.83
N SER A 30 14.51 -7.71 24.08
CA SER A 30 14.80 -7.88 22.68
C SER A 30 14.03 -6.85 21.83
N ASN A 31 14.72 -6.20 20.89
CA ASN A 31 14.10 -5.41 19.84
C ASN A 31 13.54 -6.31 18.73
N ASN A 32 12.97 -5.68 17.69
CA ASN A 32 12.40 -6.39 16.53
C ASN A 32 13.44 -7.16 15.68
N VAL A 33 14.72 -6.84 15.83
CA VAL A 33 15.84 -7.48 15.12
C VAL A 33 16.44 -8.63 15.94
N GLY A 34 16.03 -8.79 17.20
CA GLY A 34 16.52 -9.84 18.09
C GLY A 34 17.70 -9.40 18.99
N GLU A 35 18.10 -8.12 18.95
CA GLU A 35 19.18 -7.61 19.78
C GLU A 35 18.67 -7.26 21.18
N LEU A 36 19.48 -7.58 22.19
CA LEU A 36 19.16 -7.30 23.59
C LEU A 36 19.62 -5.89 24.01
N HIS A 37 18.70 -5.11 24.52
CA HIS A 37 18.97 -3.77 25.06
C HIS A 37 18.58 -3.68 26.53
N ALA A 38 19.44 -3.10 27.34
CA ALA A 38 19.14 -2.87 28.76
C ALA A 38 18.06 -1.79 28.91
N VAL A 39 17.00 -2.11 29.63
CA VAL A 39 15.97 -1.12 30.00
C VAL A 39 16.46 -0.35 31.20
N VAL A 40 16.80 0.91 30.99
CA VAL A 40 17.34 1.79 32.05
C VAL A 40 16.17 2.36 32.87
N GLY A 41 16.02 1.93 34.10
CA GLY A 41 15.15 2.56 35.08
C GLY A 41 15.78 3.80 35.74
N ARG A 42 14.99 4.57 36.53
CA ARG A 42 15.44 5.81 37.20
C ARG A 42 16.58 5.62 38.19
N GLU A 43 16.72 4.45 38.79
CA GLU A 43 17.83 4.06 39.66
C GLU A 43 18.62 2.91 39.03
N SER A 44 19.63 3.21 38.26
CA SER A 44 20.43 2.20 37.56
C SER A 44 21.54 1.67 38.49
N THR A 45 21.32 0.51 39.11
CA THR A 45 22.42 -0.30 39.62
C THR A 45 23.17 -0.85 38.40
N ARG A 46 24.44 -0.46 38.21
CA ARG A 46 25.27 -0.91 37.10
C ARG A 46 25.83 -2.30 37.42
N LEU A 47 25.02 -3.33 37.17
CA LEU A 47 25.56 -4.68 37.07
C LEU A 47 26.44 -4.75 35.82
N GLN A 48 27.65 -5.31 35.94
CA GLN A 48 28.48 -5.61 34.78
C GLN A 48 27.91 -6.85 34.08
N ILE A 49 27.11 -6.60 33.04
CA ILE A 49 26.48 -7.65 32.28
C ILE A 49 27.46 -8.18 31.23
N GLU A 50 27.62 -9.49 31.16
CA GLU A 50 28.35 -10.14 30.09
C GLU A 50 27.42 -10.42 28.92
N PRO A 51 27.57 -9.74 27.74
CA PRO A 51 26.63 -9.84 26.63
C PRO A 51 26.47 -11.26 26.11
N ARG A 52 27.55 -12.02 26.03
CA ARG A 52 27.53 -13.40 25.53
C ARG A 52 26.66 -14.33 26.39
N LEU A 53 26.67 -14.19 27.71
CA LEU A 53 25.84 -15.00 28.61
C LEU A 53 24.37 -14.61 28.52
N ALA A 54 24.08 -13.32 28.37
CA ALA A 54 22.73 -12.84 28.13
C ALA A 54 22.16 -13.37 26.78
N GLU A 55 22.96 -13.32 25.73
CA GLU A 55 22.59 -13.88 24.41
C GLU A 55 22.39 -15.39 24.45
N MET A 56 23.24 -16.11 25.22
CA MET A 56 23.10 -17.55 25.42
C MET A 56 21.82 -17.91 26.17
N ALA A 57 21.48 -17.17 27.24
CA ALA A 57 20.21 -17.35 27.96
C ALA A 57 18.98 -17.00 27.07
N PHE A 58 19.10 -15.97 26.27
CA PHE A 58 18.05 -15.56 25.34
C PHE A 58 17.80 -16.59 24.24
N SER A 59 18.86 -17.08 23.59
CA SER A 59 18.78 -18.01 22.45
C SER A 59 18.42 -19.44 22.87
N SER A 60 19.00 -19.92 23.99
CA SER A 60 18.68 -21.26 24.52
C SER A 60 17.32 -21.31 25.23
N GLY A 61 16.84 -20.16 25.69
CA GLY A 61 15.68 -20.06 26.56
C GLY A 61 15.87 -20.83 27.87
N ALA A 62 17.09 -21.05 28.35
CA ALA A 62 17.43 -21.72 29.58
C ALA A 62 18.22 -20.76 30.50
N PRO A 63 18.08 -20.87 31.82
CA PRO A 63 18.89 -20.10 32.74
C PRO A 63 20.38 -20.37 32.55
N VAL A 64 21.20 -19.32 32.58
CA VAL A 64 22.66 -19.38 32.46
C VAL A 64 23.28 -18.79 33.71
N GLU A 65 24.21 -19.54 34.31
CA GLU A 65 24.91 -19.14 35.53
C GLU A 65 26.34 -18.67 35.19
N CYS A 66 26.73 -17.53 35.76
CA CYS A 66 28.11 -17.08 35.74
C CYS A 66 28.68 -17.26 37.15
N GLY A 67 29.48 -18.31 37.36
CA GLY A 67 30.18 -18.59 38.63
C GLY A 67 31.67 -18.38 38.46
N SER A 68 32.33 -17.75 39.43
CA SER A 68 33.78 -17.73 39.49
C SER A 68 34.28 -19.08 40.01
N LEU A 69 34.98 -19.83 39.20
CA LEU A 69 35.79 -20.95 39.61
C LEU A 69 37.02 -20.43 40.40
N GLY A 70 36.89 -20.28 41.70
CA GLY A 70 38.04 -20.08 42.58
C GLY A 70 38.32 -18.69 43.13
N GLY A 71 37.41 -18.12 43.91
CA GLY A 71 37.64 -16.92 44.74
C GLY A 71 36.71 -15.77 44.48
N ALA A 72 36.17 -15.16 45.54
CA ALA A 72 35.40 -13.92 45.67
C ALA A 72 34.83 -13.23 44.37
N GLY A 73 34.27 -13.99 43.47
CA GLY A 73 33.70 -13.48 42.22
C GLY A 73 32.17 -13.50 42.25
N PHE A 74 31.57 -12.44 41.80
CA PHE A 74 30.12 -12.24 41.74
C PHE A 74 29.44 -13.37 40.94
N ALA A 75 28.57 -14.14 41.63
CA ALA A 75 27.66 -15.02 40.93
C ALA A 75 26.55 -14.19 40.29
N MET A 76 26.33 -14.36 39.02
CA MET A 76 25.23 -13.72 38.28
C MET A 76 24.39 -14.81 37.60
N LEU A 77 23.08 -14.68 37.70
CA LEU A 77 22.14 -15.59 37.09
C LEU A 77 21.39 -14.85 35.97
N TYR A 78 21.45 -15.38 34.74
CA TYR A 78 20.73 -14.88 33.57
C TYR A 78 19.50 -15.73 33.37
N LEU A 79 18.31 -15.15 33.55
CA LEU A 79 17.03 -15.82 33.43
C LEU A 79 16.31 -15.35 32.19
N PRO A 80 15.94 -16.24 31.26
CA PRO A 80 15.19 -15.85 30.07
C PRO A 80 13.76 -15.47 30.45
N LEU A 81 13.28 -14.36 29.89
CA LEU A 81 11.90 -13.91 30.03
C LEU A 81 11.03 -14.67 28.99
N LYS A 82 10.63 -15.88 29.38
CA LYS A 82 9.83 -16.77 28.54
C LYS A 82 8.35 -16.41 28.62
N ALA A 83 7.83 -15.87 27.55
CA ALA A 83 6.42 -15.73 27.32
C ALA A 83 5.87 -16.90 26.47
N PRO A 84 4.56 -17.13 26.39
CA PRO A 84 3.97 -18.28 25.69
C PRO A 84 4.41 -18.44 24.23
N MET A 85 4.62 -17.32 23.51
CA MET A 85 4.95 -17.34 22.09
C MET A 85 6.46 -17.29 21.82
N ARG A 86 7.24 -16.60 22.66
CA ARG A 86 8.69 -16.40 22.47
C ARG A 86 9.39 -15.91 23.73
N VAL A 87 10.72 -15.97 23.72
CA VAL A 87 11.55 -15.29 24.71
C VAL A 87 11.54 -13.79 24.40
N ARG A 88 11.19 -12.95 25.37
CA ARG A 88 11.08 -11.50 25.22
C ARG A 88 12.34 -10.75 25.64
N GLY A 89 13.23 -11.41 26.35
CA GLY A 89 14.46 -10.83 26.88
C GLY A 89 15.10 -11.70 27.94
N VAL A 90 15.92 -11.08 28.73
CA VAL A 90 16.65 -11.74 29.84
C VAL A 90 16.66 -10.82 31.06
N VAL A 91 16.50 -11.36 32.22
CA VAL A 91 16.81 -10.65 33.49
C VAL A 91 18.11 -11.20 34.05
N ALA A 92 19.11 -10.34 34.22
CA ALA A 92 20.36 -10.64 34.91
C ALA A 92 20.20 -10.26 36.37
N VAL A 93 20.49 -11.20 37.28
CA VAL A 93 20.29 -11.05 38.73
C VAL A 93 21.58 -11.35 39.43
N ALA A 94 21.97 -10.48 40.38
CA ALA A 94 23.14 -10.66 41.25
C ALA A 94 22.79 -10.38 42.72
N PRO A 95 23.39 -11.06 43.70
CA PRO A 95 23.15 -10.77 45.11
C PRO A 95 23.67 -9.38 45.50
N VAL A 96 22.94 -8.67 46.35
CA VAL A 96 23.38 -7.35 46.86
C VAL A 96 24.54 -7.51 47.86
N ASP A 97 24.44 -8.45 48.75
CA ASP A 97 25.40 -8.70 49.85
C ASP A 97 26.01 -10.11 49.77
N GLY A 98 26.57 -10.44 48.62
CA GLY A 98 27.73 -11.35 48.54
C GLY A 98 27.55 -12.86 48.62
N ASP A 99 26.40 -13.49 48.93
CA ASP A 99 26.32 -14.95 48.92
C ASP A 99 25.58 -15.53 47.72
N ALA A 100 26.39 -16.00 46.76
CA ALA A 100 25.91 -16.69 45.56
C ALA A 100 25.06 -17.93 45.87
N TYR A 101 25.32 -18.58 46.99
CA TYR A 101 24.63 -19.79 47.40
C TYR A 101 23.16 -19.53 47.72
N GLU A 102 22.88 -18.41 48.38
CA GLU A 102 21.53 -18.02 48.75
C GLU A 102 20.68 -17.65 47.52
N LEU A 103 21.27 -17.01 46.50
CA LEU A 103 20.64 -16.71 45.23
C LEU A 103 20.26 -18.01 44.49
N LEU A 104 21.16 -18.97 44.42
CA LEU A 104 20.91 -20.27 43.79
C LEU A 104 19.86 -21.09 44.54
N ALA A 105 19.82 -21.01 45.87
CA ALA A 105 18.77 -21.65 46.69
C ALA A 105 17.36 -21.10 46.37
N GLN A 106 17.27 -19.86 45.86
CA GLN A 106 16.02 -19.21 45.50
C GLN A 106 15.71 -19.30 43.97
N ARG A 107 16.48 -20.07 43.23
CA ARG A 107 16.38 -20.18 41.74
C ARG A 107 14.94 -20.36 41.24
N GLN A 108 14.19 -21.30 41.85
CA GLN A 108 12.81 -21.58 41.40
C GLN A 108 11.87 -20.36 41.56
N ARG A 109 12.07 -19.55 42.62
CA ARG A 109 11.31 -18.31 42.81
C ARG A 109 11.66 -17.26 41.77
N LEU A 110 12.96 -17.15 41.44
CA LEU A 110 13.47 -16.24 40.43
C LEU A 110 12.97 -16.61 39.01
N GLU A 111 12.95 -17.92 38.66
CA GLU A 111 12.39 -18.40 37.39
C GLU A 111 10.89 -18.13 37.29
N THR A 112 10.14 -18.34 38.37
CA THR A 112 8.70 -18.03 38.42
C THR A 112 8.46 -16.55 38.22
N MET A 113 9.26 -15.69 38.85
CA MET A 113 9.15 -14.25 38.69
C MET A 113 9.53 -13.82 37.28
N ALA A 114 10.61 -14.37 36.70
CA ALA A 114 10.99 -14.09 35.30
C ALA A 114 9.86 -14.43 34.34
N SER A 115 9.14 -15.53 34.60
CA SER A 115 7.97 -15.91 33.82
C SER A 115 6.81 -14.90 33.94
N LEU A 116 6.55 -14.40 35.15
CA LEU A 116 5.53 -13.36 35.36
C LEU A 116 5.90 -12.04 34.67
N VAL A 117 7.16 -11.65 34.76
CA VAL A 117 7.70 -10.46 34.08
C VAL A 117 7.57 -10.63 32.53
N ALA A 118 7.89 -11.81 32.02
CA ALA A 118 7.76 -12.12 30.60
C ALA A 118 6.32 -11.95 30.12
N ILE A 119 5.35 -12.48 30.88
CA ILE A 119 3.93 -12.34 30.57
C ILE A 119 3.49 -10.87 30.63
N ALA A 120 3.94 -10.13 31.63
CA ALA A 120 3.61 -8.70 31.76
C ALA A 120 4.17 -7.87 30.59
N VAL A 121 5.43 -8.09 30.22
CA VAL A 121 6.07 -7.41 29.06
C VAL A 121 5.37 -7.79 27.75
N GLU A 122 5.04 -9.06 27.59
CA GLU A 122 4.31 -9.53 26.40
C GLU A 122 2.93 -8.87 26.30
N ARG A 123 2.19 -8.79 27.40
CA ARG A 123 0.88 -8.13 27.44
C ARG A 123 0.98 -6.65 27.08
N VAL A 124 1.95 -5.92 27.62
CA VAL A 124 2.17 -4.51 27.27
C VAL A 124 2.47 -4.36 25.78
N HIS A 125 3.29 -5.24 25.23
CA HIS A 125 3.61 -5.21 23.80
C HIS A 125 2.36 -5.42 22.93
N TYR A 126 1.52 -6.42 23.23
CA TYR A 126 0.29 -6.66 22.48
C TYR A 126 -0.71 -5.52 22.57
N VAL A 127 -0.85 -4.90 23.75
CA VAL A 127 -1.72 -3.73 23.93
C VAL A 127 -1.22 -2.56 23.09
N ASP A 128 0.08 -2.29 23.06
CA ASP A 128 0.68 -1.20 22.28
C ASP A 128 0.50 -1.43 20.77
N VAL A 129 0.73 -2.67 20.29
CA VAL A 129 0.50 -3.04 18.89
C VAL A 129 -0.98 -2.89 18.51
N ALA A 130 -1.89 -3.43 19.32
CA ALA A 130 -3.32 -3.33 19.07
C ALA A 130 -3.80 -1.88 19.05
N GLN A 131 -3.31 -1.05 19.96
CA GLN A 131 -3.66 0.37 20.02
C GLN A 131 -3.14 1.15 18.79
N ARG A 132 -1.90 0.89 18.35
CA ARG A 132 -1.35 1.51 17.13
C ARG A 132 -2.16 1.11 15.90
N THR A 133 -2.46 -0.18 15.74
CA THR A 133 -3.27 -0.68 14.64
C THR A 133 -4.68 -0.05 14.65
N GLN A 134 -5.30 0.07 15.82
CA GLN A 134 -6.62 0.69 15.95
C GLN A 134 -6.60 2.18 15.58
N VAL A 135 -5.60 2.94 16.04
CA VAL A 135 -5.44 4.36 15.67
C VAL A 135 -5.25 4.51 14.16
N GLN A 136 -4.44 3.63 13.56
CA GLN A 136 -4.22 3.64 12.13
C GLN A 136 -5.51 3.33 11.35
N MET A 137 -6.26 2.30 11.75
CA MET A 137 -7.55 1.97 11.14
C MET A 137 -8.58 3.10 11.25
N VAL A 138 -8.66 3.78 12.41
CA VAL A 138 -9.57 4.91 12.60
C VAL A 138 -9.15 6.09 11.72
N SER A 139 -7.85 6.38 11.62
CA SER A 139 -7.30 7.44 10.77
C SER A 139 -7.62 7.17 9.29
N GLU A 140 -7.43 5.94 8.81
CA GLU A 140 -7.74 5.58 7.42
C GLU A 140 -9.24 5.68 7.13
N ARG A 141 -10.10 5.18 8.04
CA ARG A 141 -11.56 5.29 7.89
C ARG A 141 -12.03 6.76 7.86
N LEU A 142 -11.48 7.60 8.73
CA LEU A 142 -11.79 9.03 8.74
C LEU A 142 -11.37 9.69 7.43
N ARG A 143 -10.15 9.40 6.96
CA ARG A 143 -9.63 9.89 5.68
C ARG A 143 -10.54 9.50 4.51
N SER A 144 -10.93 8.24 4.43
CA SER A 144 -11.84 7.73 3.40
C SER A 144 -13.22 8.38 3.46
N SER A 145 -13.80 8.50 4.66
CA SER A 145 -15.10 9.16 4.85
C SER A 145 -15.08 10.64 4.42
N ILE A 146 -14.03 11.38 4.80
CA ILE A 146 -13.86 12.78 4.38
C ILE A 146 -13.73 12.88 2.86
N LEU A 147 -12.91 12.04 2.23
CA LEU A 147 -12.72 12.02 0.79
C LEU A 147 -14.02 11.68 0.05
N SER A 148 -14.82 10.76 0.59
CA SER A 148 -16.13 10.42 0.02
C SER A 148 -17.12 11.59 0.10
N ALA A 149 -17.21 12.25 1.24
CA ALA A 149 -18.08 13.43 1.42
C ALA A 149 -17.66 14.58 0.50
N LEU A 150 -16.34 14.89 0.46
CA LEU A 150 -15.80 15.93 -0.42
C LEU A 150 -16.04 15.63 -1.91
N SER A 151 -16.00 14.35 -2.32
CA SER A 151 -16.32 13.94 -3.69
C SER A 151 -17.72 14.36 -4.11
N HIS A 152 -18.69 14.06 -3.25
CA HIS A 152 -20.08 14.39 -3.51
C HIS A 152 -20.29 15.92 -3.52
N ASP A 153 -19.75 16.60 -2.53
CA ASP A 153 -19.96 18.03 -2.32
C ASP A 153 -19.27 18.91 -3.36
N LEU A 154 -18.19 18.43 -3.99
CA LEU A 154 -17.54 19.09 -5.11
C LEU A 154 -18.16 18.75 -6.47
N ARG A 155 -18.63 17.51 -6.66
CA ARG A 155 -19.28 17.09 -7.92
C ARG A 155 -20.57 17.86 -8.17
N THR A 156 -21.38 18.05 -7.15
CA THR A 156 -22.70 18.71 -7.26
C THR A 156 -22.61 20.12 -7.84
N PRO A 157 -21.81 21.08 -7.30
CA PRO A 157 -21.72 22.43 -7.86
C PRO A 157 -21.07 22.44 -9.24
N LEU A 158 -20.12 21.56 -9.52
CA LEU A 158 -19.49 21.47 -10.85
C LEU A 158 -20.48 20.98 -11.92
N THR A 159 -21.28 19.94 -11.61
CA THR A 159 -22.35 19.48 -12.50
C THR A 159 -23.40 20.58 -12.72
N SER A 160 -23.73 21.36 -11.69
CA SER A 160 -24.63 22.49 -11.84
C SER A 160 -24.05 23.57 -12.74
N LEU A 161 -22.74 23.87 -12.65
CA LEU A 161 -22.07 24.83 -13.54
C LEU A 161 -22.09 24.37 -15.00
N VAL A 162 -21.84 23.09 -15.28
CA VAL A 162 -21.95 22.51 -16.60
C VAL A 162 -23.38 22.67 -17.14
N GLY A 163 -24.39 22.30 -16.34
CA GLY A 163 -25.79 22.41 -16.76
C GLY A 163 -26.26 23.85 -17.00
N LEU A 164 -25.77 24.82 -16.21
CA LEU A 164 -26.04 26.24 -16.44
C LEU A 164 -25.37 26.75 -17.71
N ALA A 165 -24.12 26.36 -17.96
CA ALA A 165 -23.42 26.72 -19.19
C ALA A 165 -24.10 26.11 -20.43
N ASP A 166 -24.52 24.84 -20.37
CA ASP A 166 -25.30 24.19 -21.44
C ASP A 166 -26.64 24.91 -21.66
N SER A 167 -27.35 25.29 -20.62
CA SER A 167 -28.59 26.05 -20.73
C SER A 167 -28.39 27.38 -21.46
N LEU A 168 -27.25 28.03 -21.27
CA LEU A 168 -26.90 29.27 -21.97
C LEU A 168 -26.65 29.00 -23.45
N THR A 169 -26.03 27.88 -23.84
CA THR A 169 -25.74 27.56 -25.24
C THR A 169 -26.99 27.27 -26.05
N ILE A 170 -28.07 26.77 -25.42
CA ILE A 170 -29.34 26.43 -26.04
C ILE A 170 -30.44 27.47 -25.81
N SER A 171 -30.09 28.62 -25.22
CA SER A 171 -31.04 29.67 -24.83
C SER A 171 -31.81 30.25 -26.06
N ARG A 172 -33.05 30.68 -25.82
CA ARG A 172 -33.87 31.37 -26.81
C ARG A 172 -34.37 32.73 -26.23
N PRO A 173 -34.09 33.86 -26.91
CA PRO A 173 -33.38 34.02 -28.19
C PRO A 173 -31.89 33.60 -28.06
N PRO A 174 -31.24 33.19 -29.19
CA PRO A 174 -29.82 32.78 -29.21
C PRO A 174 -28.91 33.88 -28.66
N LEU A 175 -27.91 33.49 -27.87
CA LEU A 175 -26.89 34.41 -27.40
C LEU A 175 -26.05 34.95 -28.55
N GLY A 176 -25.54 36.18 -28.38
CA GLY A 176 -24.53 36.71 -29.30
C GLY A 176 -23.23 35.87 -29.25
N ALA A 177 -22.45 35.90 -30.34
CA ALA A 177 -21.27 35.05 -30.52
C ALA A 177 -20.30 35.07 -29.31
N VAL A 178 -20.00 36.22 -28.78
CA VAL A 178 -19.10 36.38 -27.60
C VAL A 178 -19.67 35.70 -26.35
N ALA A 179 -20.97 35.82 -26.11
CA ALA A 179 -21.62 35.20 -24.96
C ALA A 179 -21.70 33.67 -25.11
N LEU A 180 -21.89 33.17 -26.33
CA LEU A 180 -21.87 31.74 -26.64
C LEU A 180 -20.47 31.13 -26.43
N GLU A 181 -19.45 31.84 -26.92
CA GLU A 181 -18.04 31.43 -26.69
C GLU A 181 -17.69 31.42 -25.20
N THR A 182 -18.13 32.43 -24.45
CA THR A 182 -17.92 32.49 -22.99
C THR A 182 -18.64 31.33 -22.28
N ALA A 183 -19.89 31.03 -22.66
CA ALA A 183 -20.64 29.90 -22.05
C ALA A 183 -19.96 28.57 -22.33
N SER A 184 -19.47 28.36 -23.58
CA SER A 184 -18.68 27.15 -23.92
C SER A 184 -17.39 27.04 -23.14
N ALA A 185 -16.65 28.16 -22.94
CA ALA A 185 -15.43 28.18 -22.15
C ALA A 185 -15.70 27.84 -20.67
N ILE A 186 -16.81 28.34 -20.10
CA ILE A 186 -17.23 28.02 -18.71
C ILE A 186 -17.55 26.53 -18.60
N ARG A 187 -18.30 25.96 -19.54
CA ARG A 187 -18.63 24.54 -19.57
C ARG A 187 -17.36 23.69 -19.59
N ASP A 188 -16.47 23.95 -20.55
CA ASP A 188 -15.22 23.20 -20.73
C ASP A 188 -14.30 23.28 -19.51
N GLN A 189 -14.32 24.44 -18.80
CA GLN A 189 -13.59 24.59 -17.55
C GLN A 189 -14.22 23.84 -16.39
N ALA A 190 -15.55 23.85 -16.27
CA ALA A 190 -16.27 23.12 -15.23
C ALA A 190 -16.12 21.60 -15.40
N GLU A 191 -16.20 21.09 -16.62
CA GLU A 191 -15.95 19.67 -16.95
C GLU A 191 -14.52 19.27 -16.59
N ARG A 192 -13.52 20.09 -16.94
CA ARG A 192 -12.12 19.85 -16.54
C ARG A 192 -11.95 19.79 -15.03
N MET A 193 -12.55 20.71 -14.28
CA MET A 193 -12.48 20.73 -12.82
C MET A 193 -13.16 19.49 -12.23
N ALA A 194 -14.32 19.07 -12.76
CA ALA A 194 -15.00 17.85 -12.33
C ALA A 194 -14.13 16.61 -12.53
N GLY A 195 -13.48 16.49 -13.67
CA GLY A 195 -12.52 15.41 -13.96
C GLY A 195 -11.34 15.40 -13.01
N LEU A 196 -10.74 16.58 -12.73
CA LEU A 196 -9.62 16.69 -11.81
C LEU A 196 -9.97 16.29 -10.37
N VAL A 197 -11.09 16.81 -9.87
CA VAL A 197 -11.59 16.47 -8.53
C VAL A 197 -11.90 14.98 -8.45
N GLY A 198 -12.59 14.42 -9.46
CA GLY A 198 -12.86 12.99 -9.54
C GLY A 198 -11.57 12.16 -9.47
N ASN A 199 -10.60 12.50 -10.29
CA ASN A 199 -9.30 11.83 -10.34
C ASN A 199 -8.55 11.85 -9.00
N LEU A 200 -8.51 13.03 -8.34
CA LEU A 200 -7.83 13.17 -7.04
C LEU A 200 -8.49 12.32 -5.95
N LEU A 201 -9.81 12.30 -5.94
CA LEU A 201 -10.59 11.61 -4.91
C LEU A 201 -10.57 10.08 -5.09
N ASP A 202 -10.63 9.60 -6.33
CA ASP A 202 -10.52 8.17 -6.62
C ASP A 202 -9.10 7.66 -6.32
N MET A 203 -8.07 8.44 -6.63
CA MET A 203 -6.70 8.12 -6.25
C MET A 203 -6.52 8.04 -4.73
N ALA A 204 -7.11 9.01 -3.99
CA ALA A 204 -7.04 9.00 -2.54
C ALA A 204 -7.74 7.78 -1.91
N ARG A 205 -8.85 7.30 -2.53
CA ARG A 205 -9.53 6.06 -2.12
C ARG A 205 -8.72 4.80 -2.44
N LEU A 206 -8.11 4.73 -3.63
CA LEU A 206 -7.27 3.60 -4.02
C LEU A 206 -6.05 3.45 -3.10
N HIS A 207 -5.38 4.57 -2.74
CA HIS A 207 -4.25 4.54 -1.80
C HIS A 207 -4.65 4.21 -0.36
N ALA A 208 -5.88 4.48 0.05
CA ALA A 208 -6.40 4.11 1.36
C ALA A 208 -6.74 2.61 1.47
N GLY A 209 -6.67 1.86 0.38
CA GLY A 209 -7.05 0.43 0.36
C GLY A 209 -8.55 0.18 0.53
N ASP A 210 -9.38 1.25 0.46
CA ASP A 210 -10.82 1.19 0.72
C ASP A 210 -11.66 0.82 -0.52
N VAL A 211 -11.02 0.62 -1.66
CA VAL A 211 -11.73 0.22 -2.88
C VAL A 211 -11.91 -1.29 -2.88
N THR A 212 -13.12 -1.74 -2.56
CA THR A 212 -13.52 -3.12 -2.84
C THR A 212 -13.70 -3.25 -4.35
N LEU A 213 -12.74 -3.90 -5.03
CA LEU A 213 -12.84 -4.16 -6.46
C LEU A 213 -14.02 -5.08 -6.75
N GLN A 214 -14.85 -4.68 -7.69
CA GLN A 214 -15.92 -5.53 -8.23
C GLN A 214 -15.37 -6.31 -9.42
N LYS A 215 -14.56 -7.33 -9.12
CA LYS A 215 -13.93 -8.16 -10.15
C LYS A 215 -14.91 -9.17 -10.71
N GLU A 216 -14.97 -9.25 -12.04
CA GLU A 216 -15.76 -10.23 -12.79
C GLU A 216 -14.89 -10.84 -13.87
N TRP A 217 -15.16 -12.11 -14.23
CA TRP A 217 -14.51 -12.78 -15.36
C TRP A 217 -15.08 -12.27 -16.67
N GLN A 218 -14.26 -11.59 -17.47
CA GLN A 218 -14.72 -10.95 -18.70
C GLN A 218 -13.60 -10.84 -19.73
N PRO A 219 -13.94 -10.73 -21.03
CA PRO A 219 -12.97 -10.53 -22.09
C PRO A 219 -12.47 -9.08 -22.07
N ILE A 220 -11.16 -8.89 -22.19
CA ILE A 220 -10.54 -7.55 -22.19
C ILE A 220 -10.94 -6.73 -23.43
N GLU A 221 -11.29 -7.40 -24.54
CA GLU A 221 -11.70 -6.78 -25.78
C GLU A 221 -12.95 -5.89 -25.63
N GLU A 222 -13.88 -6.27 -24.74
CA GLU A 222 -15.09 -5.49 -24.50
C GLU A 222 -14.76 -4.14 -23.89
N VAL A 223 -13.85 -4.12 -22.91
CA VAL A 223 -13.42 -2.89 -22.25
C VAL A 223 -12.59 -2.02 -23.20
N ILE A 224 -11.76 -2.60 -24.06
CA ILE A 224 -11.05 -1.86 -25.10
C ILE A 224 -12.06 -1.21 -26.06
N GLY A 225 -13.05 -1.97 -26.50
CA GLY A 225 -14.09 -1.48 -27.43
C GLY A 225 -14.93 -0.35 -26.84
N SER A 226 -15.35 -0.48 -25.56
CA SER A 226 -16.11 0.56 -24.85
C SER A 226 -15.29 1.83 -24.66
N SER A 227 -14.02 1.72 -24.26
CA SER A 227 -13.11 2.85 -24.09
C SER A 227 -12.90 3.65 -25.39
N ILE A 228 -12.67 2.95 -26.51
CA ILE A 228 -12.52 3.60 -27.82
C ILE A 228 -13.80 4.32 -28.22
N LYS A 229 -14.96 3.70 -27.99
CA LYS A 229 -16.26 4.30 -28.29
C LYS A 229 -16.54 5.55 -27.45
N LEU A 230 -16.19 5.48 -26.15
CA LEU A 230 -16.36 6.59 -25.19
C LEU A 230 -15.52 7.81 -25.60
N LEU A 231 -14.30 7.57 -26.09
CA LEU A 231 -13.35 8.60 -26.51
C LEU A 231 -13.47 9.00 -27.99
N GLY A 232 -14.55 8.64 -28.67
CA GLY A 232 -14.72 8.84 -30.10
C GLY A 232 -14.37 10.23 -30.61
N ARG A 233 -14.71 11.31 -29.87
CA ARG A 233 -14.32 12.70 -30.22
C ARG A 233 -12.83 12.96 -30.03
N ALA A 234 -12.25 12.50 -28.98
CA ALA A 234 -10.83 12.72 -28.67
C ALA A 234 -9.91 11.95 -29.62
N LEU A 235 -10.37 10.79 -30.09
CA LEU A 235 -9.67 9.92 -31.03
C LEU A 235 -10.02 10.15 -32.49
N ALA A 236 -10.89 11.13 -32.81
CA ALA A 236 -11.39 11.35 -34.17
C ALA A 236 -10.28 11.58 -35.23
N GLU A 237 -9.18 12.22 -34.84
CA GLU A 237 -8.02 12.48 -35.68
C GLU A 237 -6.90 11.43 -35.52
N HIS A 238 -7.08 10.42 -34.65
CA HIS A 238 -6.07 9.42 -34.30
C HIS A 238 -6.61 8.01 -34.60
N PRO A 239 -6.22 7.37 -35.72
CA PRO A 239 -6.66 6.00 -36.00
C PRO A 239 -6.11 5.03 -34.97
N VAL A 240 -7.01 4.29 -34.30
CA VAL A 240 -6.63 3.30 -33.26
C VAL A 240 -6.52 1.93 -33.92
N LYS A 241 -5.35 1.29 -33.79
CA LYS A 241 -5.11 -0.07 -34.26
C LYS A 241 -5.05 -1.00 -33.04
N VAL A 242 -5.96 -1.97 -32.98
CA VAL A 242 -6.00 -2.99 -31.93
C VAL A 242 -5.49 -4.32 -32.49
N SER A 243 -4.49 -4.90 -31.79
CA SER A 243 -3.90 -6.20 -32.11
C SER A 243 -4.08 -7.12 -30.91
N LEU A 244 -4.91 -8.14 -31.06
CA LEU A 244 -5.19 -9.12 -30.01
C LEU A 244 -4.53 -10.46 -30.38
N ALA A 245 -3.83 -11.08 -29.43
CA ALA A 245 -3.34 -12.44 -29.61
C ALA A 245 -4.54 -13.40 -29.69
N LYS A 246 -4.39 -14.48 -30.45
CA LYS A 246 -5.44 -15.49 -30.57
C LYS A 246 -5.62 -16.25 -29.26
N GLY A 247 -6.88 -16.47 -28.87
CA GLY A 247 -7.22 -17.31 -27.71
C GLY A 247 -6.88 -16.64 -26.37
N LEU A 248 -7.07 -15.34 -26.25
CA LEU A 248 -6.98 -14.65 -24.95
C LEU A 248 -8.01 -15.26 -23.98
N PRO A 249 -7.61 -15.62 -22.76
CA PRO A 249 -8.52 -16.12 -21.75
C PRO A 249 -9.37 -14.99 -21.16
N LEU A 250 -10.47 -15.35 -20.49
CA LEU A 250 -11.16 -14.43 -19.60
C LEU A 250 -10.22 -14.02 -18.46
N VAL A 251 -10.33 -12.77 -18.02
CA VAL A 251 -9.52 -12.22 -16.93
C VAL A 251 -10.45 -11.64 -15.89
N GLU A 252 -10.10 -11.82 -14.61
CA GLU A 252 -10.88 -11.33 -13.49
C GLU A 252 -10.44 -9.90 -13.11
N PHE A 253 -11.26 -8.90 -13.48
CA PHE A 253 -10.99 -7.50 -13.18
C PHE A 253 -12.28 -6.68 -13.01
N ASP A 254 -12.14 -5.47 -12.45
CA ASP A 254 -13.20 -4.46 -12.38
C ASP A 254 -13.24 -3.68 -13.69
N ALA A 255 -14.31 -3.90 -14.48
CA ALA A 255 -14.47 -3.31 -15.82
C ALA A 255 -14.40 -1.78 -15.80
N VAL A 256 -15.05 -1.15 -14.82
CA VAL A 256 -15.13 0.32 -14.74
C VAL A 256 -13.75 0.93 -14.49
N LEU A 257 -12.97 0.31 -13.61
CA LEU A 257 -11.63 0.78 -13.30
C LEU A 257 -10.65 0.53 -14.44
N ILE A 258 -10.71 -0.63 -15.09
CA ILE A 258 -9.83 -0.93 -16.25
C ILE A 258 -10.24 -0.10 -17.49
N GLU A 259 -11.52 0.17 -17.72
CA GLU A 259 -11.97 1.13 -18.75
C GLU A 259 -11.34 2.51 -18.50
N ARG A 260 -11.28 2.94 -17.25
CA ARG A 260 -10.63 4.20 -16.89
C ARG A 260 -9.12 4.20 -17.16
N VAL A 261 -8.43 3.07 -16.97
CA VAL A 261 -7.01 2.93 -17.38
C VAL A 261 -6.88 3.15 -18.87
N PHE A 262 -7.70 2.45 -19.68
CA PHE A 262 -7.68 2.63 -21.14
C PHE A 262 -8.01 4.07 -21.55
N CYS A 263 -9.04 4.68 -20.99
CA CYS A 263 -9.39 6.07 -21.28
C CYS A 263 -8.23 7.02 -20.99
N ASN A 264 -7.59 6.91 -19.83
CA ASN A 264 -6.45 7.75 -19.48
C ASN A 264 -5.25 7.56 -20.43
N LEU A 265 -4.95 6.32 -20.81
CA LEU A 265 -3.83 6.02 -21.71
C LEU A 265 -4.12 6.51 -23.15
N LEU A 266 -5.33 6.27 -23.64
CA LEU A 266 -5.74 6.70 -24.97
C LEU A 266 -5.87 8.23 -25.10
N GLU A 267 -6.40 8.91 -24.07
CA GLU A 267 -6.42 10.37 -24.01
C GLU A 267 -5.00 10.95 -24.03
N ASN A 268 -4.08 10.35 -23.28
CA ASN A 268 -2.68 10.76 -23.29
C ASN A 268 -2.07 10.53 -24.67
N ALA A 269 -2.29 9.39 -25.29
CA ALA A 269 -1.80 9.08 -26.63
C ALA A 269 -2.29 10.11 -27.68
N ALA A 270 -3.60 10.43 -27.69
CA ALA A 270 -4.16 11.44 -28.58
C ALA A 270 -3.60 12.84 -28.33
N LYS A 271 -3.46 13.19 -27.06
CA LYS A 271 -3.02 14.52 -26.62
C LYS A 271 -1.57 14.84 -26.96
N TYR A 272 -0.69 13.84 -26.89
CA TYR A 272 0.75 14.02 -27.07
C TYR A 272 1.25 13.63 -28.47
N SER A 273 0.37 13.05 -29.30
CA SER A 273 0.64 12.71 -30.69
C SER A 273 0.28 13.87 -31.66
N PRO A 274 0.99 14.02 -32.76
CA PRO A 274 0.58 14.94 -33.82
C PRO A 274 -0.73 14.48 -34.45
N PRO A 275 -1.57 15.40 -34.99
CA PRO A 275 -2.78 15.05 -35.68
C PRO A 275 -2.54 14.04 -36.82
N GLY A 276 -3.40 13.04 -36.93
CA GLY A 276 -3.27 11.95 -37.92
C GLY A 276 -2.35 10.81 -37.53
N ALA A 277 -1.61 10.94 -36.42
CA ALA A 277 -0.77 9.85 -35.90
C ALA A 277 -1.63 8.72 -35.32
N GLY A 278 -1.26 7.47 -35.62
CA GLY A 278 -1.95 6.29 -35.10
C GLY A 278 -1.62 5.98 -33.64
N VAL A 279 -2.59 5.42 -32.93
CA VAL A 279 -2.44 4.86 -31.58
C VAL A 279 -2.57 3.34 -31.67
N GLY A 280 -1.63 2.61 -31.06
CA GLY A 280 -1.62 1.14 -31.02
C GLY A 280 -2.06 0.60 -29.68
N ILE A 281 -2.85 -0.48 -29.69
CA ILE A 281 -3.14 -1.31 -28.51
C ILE A 281 -2.78 -2.75 -28.87
N ASP A 282 -1.79 -3.31 -28.19
CA ASP A 282 -1.38 -4.71 -28.38
C ASP A 282 -1.67 -5.48 -27.09
N VAL A 283 -2.33 -6.65 -27.20
CA VAL A 283 -2.69 -7.49 -26.07
C VAL A 283 -2.21 -8.91 -26.29
N ALA A 284 -1.50 -9.43 -25.32
CA ALA A 284 -0.98 -10.79 -25.31
C ALA A 284 -1.07 -11.43 -23.93
N SER A 285 -1.08 -12.77 -23.90
CA SER A 285 -0.98 -13.56 -22.68
C SER A 285 0.39 -14.18 -22.59
N ARG A 286 1.15 -13.93 -21.51
CA ARG A 286 2.50 -14.47 -21.26
C ARG A 286 2.69 -14.75 -19.77
N ASP A 287 3.28 -15.88 -19.45
CA ASP A 287 3.72 -16.24 -18.09
C ASP A 287 2.64 -16.09 -17.00
N GLY A 288 1.37 -16.40 -17.32
CA GLY A 288 0.27 -16.27 -16.38
C GLY A 288 -0.25 -14.84 -16.18
N LEU A 289 0.20 -13.90 -17.02
CA LEU A 289 -0.23 -12.50 -17.02
C LEU A 289 -0.86 -12.14 -18.38
N LEU A 290 -1.87 -11.29 -18.34
CA LEU A 290 -2.31 -10.53 -19.49
C LEU A 290 -1.41 -9.30 -19.61
N GLU A 291 -0.73 -9.13 -20.71
CA GLU A 291 0.07 -7.95 -21.03
C GLU A 291 -0.68 -7.07 -22.03
N VAL A 292 -0.83 -5.81 -21.69
CA VAL A 292 -1.46 -4.79 -22.54
C VAL A 292 -0.45 -3.68 -22.78
N ILE A 293 -0.25 -3.34 -24.04
CA ILE A 293 0.67 -2.27 -24.47
C ILE A 293 -0.15 -1.22 -25.21
N VAL A 294 -0.12 0.02 -24.72
CA VAL A 294 -0.65 1.18 -25.43
C VAL A 294 0.53 2.00 -25.95
N SER A 295 0.57 2.25 -27.26
CA SER A 295 1.66 2.96 -27.92
C SER A 295 1.15 4.14 -28.75
N ASP A 296 1.90 5.21 -28.77
CA ASP A 296 1.65 6.39 -29.59
C ASP A 296 2.87 6.76 -30.46
N ASN A 297 2.68 7.69 -31.35
CA ASN A 297 3.73 8.26 -32.22
C ASN A 297 4.05 9.72 -31.87
N GLY A 298 3.92 10.08 -30.61
CA GLY A 298 4.22 11.40 -30.09
C GLY A 298 5.71 11.63 -29.81
N LYS A 299 5.99 12.60 -28.93
CA LYS A 299 7.37 12.95 -28.52
C LYS A 299 8.01 11.94 -27.56
N GLY A 300 7.20 11.05 -26.98
CA GLY A 300 7.65 10.12 -25.92
C GLY A 300 7.87 10.81 -24.58
N PHE A 301 8.46 10.05 -23.64
CA PHE A 301 8.83 10.53 -22.32
C PHE A 301 10.23 11.14 -22.30
N ALA A 302 10.47 12.14 -21.46
CA ALA A 302 11.82 12.70 -21.26
C ALA A 302 12.76 11.64 -20.66
N PRO A 303 14.04 11.57 -21.09
CA PRO A 303 14.99 10.51 -20.70
C PRO A 303 15.21 10.34 -19.19
N ALA A 304 14.97 11.39 -18.41
CA ALA A 304 15.18 11.38 -16.95
C ALA A 304 13.98 10.84 -16.15
N ASN A 305 12.83 10.55 -16.78
CA ASN A 305 11.58 10.37 -16.03
C ASN A 305 11.17 8.90 -15.78
N GLY A 306 11.83 7.90 -16.28
CA GLY A 306 11.62 6.47 -15.97
C GLY A 306 10.33 6.13 -15.20
N SER A 307 10.46 5.62 -13.98
CA SER A 307 9.32 5.34 -13.08
C SER A 307 8.63 6.60 -12.54
N ALA A 308 9.28 7.77 -12.58
CA ALA A 308 8.73 9.02 -12.04
C ALA A 308 7.51 9.54 -12.83
N VAL A 309 7.23 9.04 -14.04
CA VAL A 309 6.03 9.43 -14.81
C VAL A 309 4.73 8.97 -14.15
N PHE A 310 4.79 8.01 -13.24
CA PHE A 310 3.65 7.53 -12.45
C PHE A 310 3.49 8.27 -11.11
N GLU A 311 4.41 9.16 -10.76
CA GLU A 311 4.27 10.00 -9.57
C GLU A 311 3.24 11.12 -9.79
N MET A 312 2.59 11.54 -8.72
CA MET A 312 1.58 12.59 -8.77
C MET A 312 2.19 13.93 -9.19
N PHE A 313 1.48 14.66 -10.05
CA PHE A 313 1.84 16.02 -10.51
C PHE A 313 3.16 16.10 -11.31
N VAL A 314 3.73 14.97 -11.70
CA VAL A 314 4.89 14.94 -12.58
C VAL A 314 4.45 15.21 -14.02
N ARG A 315 5.10 16.19 -14.67
CA ARG A 315 4.90 16.57 -16.08
C ARG A 315 6.22 16.53 -16.80
N GLY A 316 6.20 16.13 -18.06
CA GLY A 316 7.40 15.93 -18.88
C GLY A 316 8.24 17.17 -19.16
N GLU A 317 7.66 18.37 -19.19
CA GLU A 317 8.36 19.66 -19.29
C GLU A 317 7.53 20.73 -18.59
N ALA A 318 8.16 21.60 -17.81
CA ALA A 318 7.51 22.66 -17.04
C ALA A 318 6.78 23.70 -17.89
N GLU A 319 7.04 23.76 -19.19
CA GLU A 319 6.51 24.74 -20.15
C GLU A 319 5.58 24.12 -21.22
N SER A 320 5.10 22.88 -21.04
CA SER A 320 4.18 22.27 -22.00
C SER A 320 2.88 23.06 -22.09
N SER A 321 2.61 23.63 -23.26
CA SER A 321 1.34 24.32 -23.60
C SER A 321 0.13 23.40 -23.57
N THR A 322 0.34 22.10 -23.42
CA THR A 322 -0.70 21.07 -23.44
C THR A 322 -1.34 20.97 -22.05
N PRO A 323 -2.66 21.23 -21.91
CA PRO A 323 -3.33 21.22 -20.62
C PRO A 323 -3.36 19.82 -19.98
N GLY A 324 -3.03 19.70 -18.70
CA GLY A 324 -3.07 18.44 -17.94
C GLY A 324 -2.44 18.62 -16.55
N VAL A 325 -2.87 17.81 -15.57
CA VAL A 325 -2.48 17.96 -14.16
C VAL A 325 -1.42 16.94 -13.72
N GLY A 326 -1.10 15.96 -14.58
CA GLY A 326 -0.13 14.91 -14.23
C GLY A 326 -0.68 13.86 -13.25
N LEU A 327 -1.97 13.59 -13.28
CA LEU A 327 -2.62 12.58 -12.42
C LEU A 327 -3.00 11.30 -13.17
N GLY A 328 -3.15 11.35 -14.50
CA GLY A 328 -3.67 10.22 -15.29
C GLY A 328 -2.86 8.94 -15.17
N LEU A 329 -1.53 9.01 -15.33
CA LEU A 329 -0.66 7.84 -15.20
C LEU A 329 -0.55 7.33 -13.76
N ALA A 330 -0.56 8.22 -12.77
CA ALA A 330 -0.58 7.85 -11.36
C ALA A 330 -1.85 7.06 -11.00
N ILE A 331 -3.02 7.44 -11.57
CA ILE A 331 -4.28 6.70 -11.42
C ILE A 331 -4.19 5.34 -12.10
N CYS A 332 -3.59 5.26 -13.30
CA CYS A 332 -3.39 3.98 -13.97
C CYS A 332 -2.55 3.04 -13.11
N SER A 333 -1.45 3.52 -12.51
CA SER A 333 -0.61 2.73 -11.61
C SER A 333 -1.41 2.21 -10.42
N ALA A 334 -2.12 3.08 -9.71
CA ALA A 334 -2.92 2.70 -8.56
C ALA A 334 -4.01 1.67 -8.88
N ILE A 335 -4.70 1.80 -10.02
CA ILE A 335 -5.72 0.85 -10.46
C ILE A 335 -5.09 -0.50 -10.81
N VAL A 336 -4.01 -0.52 -11.59
CA VAL A 336 -3.34 -1.74 -12.02
C VAL A 336 -2.74 -2.47 -10.80
N GLU A 337 -2.10 -1.77 -9.89
CA GLU A 337 -1.56 -2.33 -8.64
C GLU A 337 -2.67 -2.90 -7.73
N ALA A 338 -3.82 -2.23 -7.63
CA ALA A 338 -4.98 -2.74 -6.89
C ALA A 338 -5.51 -4.07 -7.48
N HIS A 339 -5.34 -4.29 -8.80
CA HIS A 339 -5.66 -5.54 -9.47
C HIS A 339 -4.57 -6.63 -9.32
N GLY A 340 -3.45 -6.31 -8.67
CA GLY A 340 -2.29 -7.22 -8.52
C GLY A 340 -1.39 -7.26 -9.74
N GLY A 341 -1.52 -6.29 -10.65
CA GLY A 341 -0.70 -6.11 -11.84
C GLY A 341 0.48 -5.16 -11.63
N SER A 342 1.16 -4.85 -12.72
CA SER A 342 2.23 -3.86 -12.78
C SER A 342 2.10 -2.98 -14.01
N ILE A 343 2.60 -1.75 -13.95
CA ILE A 343 2.61 -0.81 -15.06
C ILE A 343 4.01 -0.23 -15.25
N SER A 344 4.39 -0.03 -16.50
CA SER A 344 5.68 0.55 -16.88
C SER A 344 5.55 1.45 -18.10
N ALA A 345 6.47 2.40 -18.22
CA ALA A 345 6.52 3.35 -19.32
C ALA A 345 7.90 3.35 -19.97
N ALA A 346 7.94 3.37 -21.28
CA ALA A 346 9.16 3.43 -22.07
C ALA A 346 8.91 4.26 -23.35
N ASN A 347 9.96 4.62 -24.03
CA ASN A 347 9.87 5.18 -25.38
C ASN A 347 9.90 4.05 -26.43
N GLY A 348 9.10 4.20 -27.47
CA GLY A 348 9.11 3.30 -28.61
C GLY A 348 10.44 3.36 -29.39
N GLU A 349 10.81 2.25 -30.07
CA GLU A 349 12.05 2.17 -30.88
C GLU A 349 12.07 3.21 -32.02
N HIS A 350 10.90 3.60 -32.51
CA HIS A 350 10.74 4.58 -33.61
C HIS A 350 10.24 5.94 -33.12
N GLY A 351 10.35 6.22 -31.84
CA GLY A 351 9.80 7.40 -31.16
C GLY A 351 8.41 7.09 -30.55
N GLY A 352 7.82 8.11 -29.90
CA GLY A 352 6.55 7.98 -29.20
C GLY A 352 6.66 7.35 -27.81
N ALA A 353 5.55 7.33 -27.08
CA ALA A 353 5.46 6.69 -25.77
C ALA A 353 4.87 5.28 -25.90
N ARG A 354 5.33 4.40 -25.02
CA ARG A 354 4.81 3.04 -24.84
C ARG A 354 4.54 2.84 -23.34
N VAL A 355 3.29 2.59 -23.00
CA VAL A 355 2.87 2.23 -21.66
C VAL A 355 2.43 0.77 -21.68
N THR A 356 3.04 -0.04 -20.83
CA THR A 356 2.73 -1.47 -20.69
C THR A 356 2.16 -1.71 -19.32
N PHE A 357 1.03 -2.39 -19.23
CA PHE A 357 0.52 -2.87 -17.95
C PHE A 357 0.16 -4.35 -18.01
N THR A 358 0.15 -5.00 -16.85
CA THR A 358 -0.15 -6.41 -16.72
C THR A 358 -1.30 -6.64 -15.76
N LEU A 359 -2.07 -7.70 -15.98
CA LEU A 359 -3.09 -8.20 -15.06
C LEU A 359 -2.88 -9.70 -14.84
N PRO A 360 -3.04 -10.23 -13.60
CA PRO A 360 -2.99 -11.67 -13.35
C PRO A 360 -4.14 -12.37 -14.09
N LEU A 361 -3.84 -13.48 -14.79
CA LEU A 361 -4.87 -14.24 -15.49
C LEU A 361 -5.78 -15.03 -14.54
N GLY A 362 -5.27 -15.41 -13.36
CA GLY A 362 -6.02 -16.27 -12.45
C GLY A 362 -6.34 -17.65 -13.03
N ASN A 363 -7.42 -18.26 -12.54
CA ASN A 363 -7.94 -19.53 -13.06
C ASN A 363 -9.37 -19.27 -13.57
N PRO A 364 -9.55 -18.96 -14.86
CA PRO A 364 -10.87 -18.69 -15.41
C PRO A 364 -11.78 -19.92 -15.26
N PRO A 365 -13.09 -19.71 -15.02
CA PRO A 365 -14.03 -20.81 -15.02
C PRO A 365 -14.03 -21.47 -16.42
N SER A 366 -14.02 -22.81 -16.46
CA SER A 366 -14.20 -23.54 -17.70
C SER A 366 -15.59 -23.25 -18.26
N ILE A 367 -15.63 -22.59 -19.42
CA ILE A 367 -16.87 -22.47 -20.19
C ILE A 367 -17.06 -23.86 -20.79
N GLU A 368 -17.98 -24.67 -20.24
CA GLU A 368 -18.49 -25.82 -20.96
C GLU A 368 -19.17 -25.26 -22.21
N GLU A 369 -18.59 -25.47 -23.38
CA GLU A 369 -19.29 -25.29 -24.66
C GLU A 369 -20.49 -26.25 -24.58
N GLU A 370 -21.68 -25.72 -24.32
CA GLU A 370 -22.92 -26.42 -24.56
C GLU A 370 -22.92 -26.78 -26.06
N ALA A 371 -22.53 -28.02 -26.33
CA ALA A 371 -22.59 -28.58 -27.67
C ALA A 371 -24.04 -28.46 -28.15
N LEU A 372 -24.30 -27.51 -29.03
CA LEU A 372 -25.52 -27.47 -29.84
C LEU A 372 -25.65 -28.82 -30.52
N SER A 373 -26.44 -29.71 -29.92
CA SER A 373 -26.86 -30.95 -30.57
C SER A 373 -27.55 -30.57 -31.87
N PRO A 374 -27.13 -31.13 -33.02
CA PRO A 374 -27.87 -30.91 -34.25
C PRO A 374 -29.20 -31.63 -34.15
N GLU A 375 -30.28 -30.85 -33.99
CA GLU A 375 -31.65 -31.42 -34.13
C GLU A 375 -31.78 -32.02 -35.53
N GLU A 376 -31.95 -33.33 -35.50
CA GLU A 376 -32.35 -34.12 -36.64
C GLU A 376 -33.66 -33.57 -37.23
N HIS A 377 -33.54 -32.88 -38.36
CA HIS A 377 -34.69 -32.73 -39.28
C HIS A 377 -34.89 -34.04 -40.03
N THR A 378 -35.75 -34.91 -39.47
CA THR A 378 -36.35 -36.03 -40.23
C THR A 378 -37.85 -36.05 -40.00
N ARG A 379 -38.56 -35.66 -41.01
CA ARG A 379 -39.90 -35.88 -41.53
C ARG A 379 -40.79 -34.65 -41.66
#